data_81cf30cf3f8921a8755634e8b980c54a
#
_entry.id   81cf30cf3f8921a8755634e8b980c54a
#
_cell.length_a   1.000
_cell.length_b   1.000
_cell.length_c   1.000
_cell.angle_alpha   90.00
_cell.angle_beta   90.00
_cell.angle_gamma   90.00
#
_symmetry.space_group_name_H-M   'P 1'
#
loop_
_entity.id
_entity.type
_entity.pdbx_description
1 polymer ?
#
loop_
_entity_poly.entity_id
_entity_poly.type
_entity_poly.pdbx_seq_one_letter_code
_entity_poly.pdbx_strand_id
1 'polypeptide(L)'
;MFDITNKNILITGATSGIGRAAALKLSLLGANIFFVARNEQKAQILVNEISEISDTKAVPIIGDLSSQTDIHSVAKVFNSLNIPLHVLLNNAGLINKERKETVDGLEEVFAINHIAYFLLTMLLIDRLKEANNSRIVNVSSGAHAFVKGFNFEDYQAKNAYKPFQVYGYSKLANILFTKKLSDILK
;
A
#
# COMPACT_ATOMS: atom_id res chain seq x y z
N MET A 1 -20.77 3.54 12.47
CA MET A 1 -19.57 4.08 11.76
C MET A 1 -18.35 3.38 12.34
N PHE A 2 -17.33 3.04 11.55
CA PHE A 2 -16.11 2.41 12.04
C PHE A 2 -15.29 3.47 12.81
N ASP A 3 -15.17 3.32 14.12
CA ASP A 3 -14.38 4.21 14.96
C ASP A 3 -12.90 3.87 14.80
N ILE A 4 -12.08 4.88 14.49
CA ILE A 4 -10.64 4.74 14.28
C ILE A 4 -9.80 5.32 15.42
N THR A 5 -10.41 5.86 16.45
CA THR A 5 -9.70 6.41 17.61
C THR A 5 -8.81 5.34 18.26
N ASN A 6 -7.55 5.65 18.46
CA ASN A 6 -6.50 4.75 18.96
C ASN A 6 -6.26 3.49 18.10
N LYS A 7 -6.76 3.45 16.86
CA LYS A 7 -6.51 2.34 15.95
C LYS A 7 -5.16 2.50 15.24
N ASN A 8 -4.44 1.39 15.06
CA ASN A 8 -3.18 1.36 14.33
C ASN A 8 -3.49 1.18 12.84
N ILE A 9 -3.06 2.13 12.03
CA ILE A 9 -3.27 2.17 10.57
C ILE A 9 -1.90 2.16 9.90
N LEU A 10 -1.64 1.20 9.02
CA LEU A 10 -0.45 1.18 8.18
C LEU A 10 -0.81 1.68 6.78
N ILE A 11 -0.09 2.70 6.30
CA ILE A 11 -0.34 3.36 5.02
C ILE A 11 0.88 3.22 4.11
N THR A 12 0.70 2.78 2.88
CA THR A 12 1.73 2.85 1.85
C THR A 12 1.57 4.10 1.00
N GLY A 13 2.69 4.75 0.61
CA GLY A 13 2.66 5.96 -0.21
C GLY A 13 2.13 7.19 0.53
N ALA A 14 2.36 7.29 1.84
CA ALA A 14 1.85 8.37 2.68
C ALA A 14 2.64 9.69 2.59
N THR A 15 3.79 9.72 1.94
CA THR A 15 4.65 10.94 1.91
C THR A 15 4.23 11.98 0.88
N SER A 16 3.19 11.71 0.09
CA SER A 16 2.68 12.64 -0.93
C SER A 16 1.22 12.36 -1.31
N GLY A 17 0.60 13.29 -2.01
CA GLY A 17 -0.70 13.12 -2.65
C GLY A 17 -1.82 12.60 -1.75
N ILE A 18 -2.59 11.65 -2.23
CA ILE A 18 -3.77 11.07 -1.54
C ILE A 18 -3.36 10.41 -0.24
N GLY A 19 -2.25 9.65 -0.22
CA GLY A 19 -1.78 8.97 0.99
C GLY A 19 -1.40 9.93 2.11
N ARG A 20 -0.74 11.08 1.78
CA ARG A 20 -0.42 12.13 2.76
C ARG A 20 -1.69 12.77 3.32
N ALA A 21 -2.62 13.15 2.45
CA ALA A 21 -3.90 13.72 2.89
C ALA A 21 -4.69 12.75 3.79
N ALA A 22 -4.67 11.45 3.45
CA ALA A 22 -5.28 10.42 4.27
C ALA A 22 -4.59 10.29 5.64
N ALA A 23 -3.24 10.25 5.68
CA ALA A 23 -2.48 10.15 6.94
C ALA A 23 -2.81 11.31 7.90
N LEU A 24 -2.78 12.56 7.40
CA LEU A 24 -3.12 13.75 8.18
C LEU A 24 -4.59 13.71 8.66
N LYS A 25 -5.52 13.34 7.80
CA LYS A 25 -6.93 13.28 8.18
C LYS A 25 -7.23 12.19 9.20
N LEU A 26 -6.61 11.02 9.05
CA LEU A 26 -6.80 9.89 9.97
C LEU A 26 -6.15 10.18 11.34
N SER A 27 -5.01 10.87 11.38
CA SER A 27 -4.41 11.31 12.65
C SER A 27 -5.28 12.31 13.40
N LEU A 28 -5.88 13.28 12.71
CA LEU A 28 -6.87 14.20 13.30
C LEU A 28 -8.11 13.50 13.86
N LEU A 29 -8.43 12.32 13.34
CA LEU A 29 -9.53 11.47 13.85
C LEU A 29 -9.06 10.50 14.96
N GLY A 30 -7.85 10.69 15.48
CA GLY A 30 -7.33 9.95 16.63
C GLY A 30 -6.64 8.62 16.29
N ALA A 31 -6.34 8.33 15.03
CA ALA A 31 -5.65 7.11 14.64
C ALA A 31 -4.13 7.22 14.80
N ASN A 32 -3.46 6.14 15.23
CA ASN A 32 -2.02 6.00 15.17
C ASN A 32 -1.60 5.66 13.73
N ILE A 33 -0.71 6.45 13.15
CA ILE A 33 -0.28 6.29 11.76
C ILE A 33 1.09 5.63 11.71
N PHE A 34 1.14 4.45 11.14
CA PHE A 34 2.36 3.79 10.68
C PHE A 34 2.40 3.95 9.17
N PHE A 35 3.56 4.21 8.59
CA PHE A 35 3.61 4.40 7.15
C PHE A 35 4.93 3.97 6.53
N VAL A 36 4.83 3.40 5.32
CA VAL A 36 6.01 3.00 4.55
C VAL A 36 6.53 4.17 3.74
N ALA A 37 7.81 4.45 3.85
CA ALA A 37 8.50 5.49 3.10
C ALA A 37 9.87 5.00 2.63
N ARG A 38 10.28 5.38 1.40
CA ARG A 38 11.63 5.10 0.88
C ARG A 38 12.64 6.22 1.14
N ASN A 39 12.17 7.38 1.58
CA ASN A 39 13.00 8.56 1.84
C ASN A 39 12.75 9.07 3.25
N GLU A 40 13.80 9.00 4.09
CA GLU A 40 13.75 9.37 5.51
C GLU A 40 13.41 10.85 5.72
N GLN A 41 13.92 11.75 4.88
CA GLN A 41 13.64 13.19 5.00
C GLN A 41 12.16 13.49 4.76
N LYS A 42 11.56 12.88 3.71
CA LYS A 42 10.12 13.03 3.46
C LYS A 42 9.28 12.35 4.55
N ALA A 43 9.77 11.27 5.11
CA ALA A 43 9.11 10.62 6.24
C ALA A 43 9.10 11.53 7.47
N GLN A 44 10.23 12.17 7.80
CA GLN A 44 10.33 13.09 8.93
C GLN A 44 9.43 14.32 8.76
N ILE A 45 9.28 14.83 7.53
CA ILE A 45 8.34 15.93 7.25
C ILE A 45 6.91 15.53 7.65
N LEU A 46 6.46 14.33 7.23
CA LEU A 46 5.11 13.86 7.57
C LEU A 46 4.94 13.63 9.09
N VAL A 47 5.98 13.11 9.76
CA VAL A 47 5.96 12.95 11.22
C VAL A 47 5.75 14.31 11.90
N ASN A 48 6.49 15.33 11.49
CA ASN A 48 6.36 16.68 12.06
C ASN A 48 4.96 17.26 11.80
N GLU A 49 4.46 17.16 10.56
CA GLU A 49 3.12 17.63 10.21
C GLU A 49 2.01 16.97 11.05
N ILE A 50 2.13 15.66 11.30
CA ILE A 50 1.16 14.97 12.17
C ILE A 50 1.28 15.46 13.61
N SER A 51 2.51 15.63 14.12
CA SER A 51 2.73 16.10 15.51
C SER A 51 2.24 17.53 15.77
N GLU A 52 2.16 18.36 14.73
CA GLU A 52 1.61 19.72 14.82
C GLU A 52 0.09 19.77 14.94
N ILE A 53 -0.60 18.72 14.48
CA ILE A 53 -2.07 18.70 14.38
C ILE A 53 -2.74 17.66 15.27
N SER A 54 -1.98 16.75 15.89
CA SER A 54 -2.52 15.60 16.63
C SER A 54 -1.49 15.04 17.60
N ASP A 55 -1.96 14.55 18.73
CA ASP A 55 -1.15 13.83 19.73
C ASP A 55 -0.99 12.32 19.40
N THR A 56 -1.44 11.90 18.24
CA THR A 56 -1.35 10.49 17.82
C THR A 56 0.06 10.11 17.37
N LYS A 57 0.36 8.81 17.37
CA LYS A 57 1.67 8.32 16.92
C LYS A 57 1.79 8.46 15.39
N ALA A 58 2.94 8.93 14.92
CA ALA A 58 3.36 8.89 13.54
C ALA A 58 4.71 8.17 13.42
N VAL A 59 4.70 6.94 12.91
CA VAL A 59 5.87 6.05 12.90
C VAL A 59 6.22 5.66 11.47
N PRO A 60 7.32 6.16 10.90
CA PRO A 60 7.80 5.74 9.60
C PRO A 60 8.45 4.36 9.67
N ILE A 61 8.23 3.54 8.67
CA ILE A 61 8.96 2.29 8.41
C ILE A 61 9.64 2.45 7.05
N ILE A 62 10.98 2.44 7.06
CA ILE A 62 11.74 2.70 5.85
C ILE A 62 11.85 1.43 5.01
N GLY A 63 11.53 1.54 3.72
CA GLY A 63 11.63 0.46 2.75
C GLY A 63 11.10 0.87 1.38
N ASP A 64 11.63 0.26 0.32
CA ASP A 64 11.22 0.46 -1.06
C ASP A 64 10.24 -0.64 -1.50
N LEU A 65 9.04 -0.24 -1.88
CA LEU A 65 8.00 -1.17 -2.36
C LEU A 65 8.28 -1.76 -3.74
N SER A 66 9.35 -1.33 -4.43
CA SER A 66 9.85 -1.97 -5.64
C SER A 66 10.72 -3.20 -5.37
N SER A 67 11.12 -3.44 -4.11
CA SER A 67 11.95 -4.55 -3.64
C SER A 67 11.14 -5.48 -2.74
N GLN A 68 11.02 -6.74 -3.11
CA GLN A 68 10.35 -7.75 -2.27
C GLN A 68 11.10 -7.95 -0.94
N THR A 69 12.44 -7.88 -0.95
CA THR A 69 13.25 -7.94 0.26
C THR A 69 12.92 -6.81 1.23
N ASP A 70 12.74 -5.59 0.71
CA ASP A 70 12.35 -4.45 1.54
C ASP A 70 10.93 -4.60 2.07
N ILE A 71 9.99 -5.13 1.27
CA ILE A 71 8.62 -5.41 1.73
C ILE A 71 8.63 -6.41 2.89
N HIS A 72 9.44 -7.47 2.81
CA HIS A 72 9.64 -8.41 3.91
C HIS A 72 10.21 -7.71 5.16
N SER A 73 11.19 -6.82 4.98
CA SER A 73 11.79 -6.05 6.07
C SER A 73 10.78 -5.11 6.73
N VAL A 74 9.98 -4.40 5.93
CA VAL A 74 8.87 -3.55 6.41
C VAL A 74 7.88 -4.35 7.26
N ALA A 75 7.44 -5.50 6.75
CA ALA A 75 6.52 -6.37 7.48
C ALA A 75 7.14 -6.91 8.77
N LYS A 76 8.42 -7.30 8.75
CA LYS A 76 9.18 -7.75 9.93
C LYS A 76 9.24 -6.65 10.99
N VAL A 77 9.55 -5.40 10.59
CA VAL A 77 9.58 -4.25 11.51
C VAL A 77 8.20 -4.03 12.13
N PHE A 78 7.12 -4.00 11.33
CA PHE A 78 5.78 -3.83 11.88
C PHE A 78 5.40 -4.97 12.83
N ASN A 79 5.67 -6.22 12.44
CA ASN A 79 5.39 -7.41 13.26
C ASN A 79 6.15 -7.39 14.60
N SER A 80 7.38 -6.82 14.64
CA SER A 80 8.17 -6.72 15.87
C SER A 80 7.60 -5.74 16.90
N LEU A 81 6.72 -4.82 16.48
CA LEU A 81 6.02 -3.91 17.39
C LEU A 81 5.02 -4.63 18.29
N ASN A 82 4.63 -5.86 17.92
CA ASN A 82 3.69 -6.70 18.66
C ASN A 82 2.36 -6.00 19.01
N ILE A 83 1.83 -5.25 18.04
CA ILE A 83 0.56 -4.53 18.13
C ILE A 83 -0.41 -5.03 17.05
N PRO A 84 -1.73 -4.97 17.27
CA PRO A 84 -2.71 -5.31 16.25
C PRO A 84 -2.71 -4.27 15.12
N LEU A 85 -2.93 -4.72 13.88
CA LEU A 85 -3.14 -3.85 12.73
C LEU A 85 -4.63 -3.74 12.43
N HIS A 86 -5.20 -2.55 12.64
CA HIS A 86 -6.63 -2.34 12.44
C HIS A 86 -7.00 -1.96 11.02
N VAL A 87 -6.12 -1.21 10.32
CA VAL A 87 -6.33 -0.86 8.92
C VAL A 87 -5.00 -0.97 8.17
N LEU A 88 -4.99 -1.71 7.06
CA LEU A 88 -3.95 -1.67 6.05
C LEU A 88 -4.46 -0.88 4.85
N LEU A 89 -3.91 0.31 4.63
CA LEU A 89 -4.21 1.15 3.48
C LEU A 89 -3.09 1.01 2.43
N ASN A 90 -3.30 0.12 1.48
CA ASN A 90 -2.47 -0.05 0.30
C ASN A 90 -2.80 1.05 -0.69
N ASN A 91 -2.01 2.13 -0.70
CA ASN A 91 -2.26 3.32 -1.51
C ASN A 91 -1.09 3.65 -2.46
N ALA A 92 0.14 3.23 -2.15
CA ALA A 92 1.30 3.51 -3.00
C ALA A 92 1.04 3.13 -4.45
N GLY A 93 1.46 3.98 -5.37
CA GLY A 93 1.31 3.69 -6.79
C GLY A 93 1.97 4.73 -7.66
N LEU A 94 2.31 4.30 -8.86
CA LEU A 94 2.92 5.15 -9.88
C LEU A 94 2.46 4.73 -11.28
N ILE A 95 2.79 5.54 -12.24
CA ILE A 95 2.71 5.26 -13.68
C ILE A 95 4.01 5.70 -14.33
N ASN A 96 4.60 4.85 -15.16
CA ASN A 96 5.81 5.15 -15.93
C ASN A 96 5.49 5.40 -17.40
N LYS A 97 6.22 6.31 -18.01
CA LYS A 97 6.12 6.54 -19.46
C LYS A 97 6.77 5.40 -20.28
N GLU A 98 7.78 4.76 -19.69
CA GLU A 98 8.58 3.70 -20.29
C GLU A 98 8.65 2.51 -19.34
N ARG A 99 8.86 1.31 -19.88
CA ARG A 99 9.05 0.11 -19.10
C ARG A 99 10.32 0.19 -18.27
N LYS A 100 10.19 -0.05 -16.97
CA LYS A 100 11.30 -0.20 -16.04
C LYS A 100 11.18 -1.53 -15.32
N GLU A 101 12.30 -2.08 -14.91
CA GLU A 101 12.36 -3.28 -14.08
C GLU A 101 12.84 -2.94 -12.68
N THR A 102 12.27 -3.63 -11.71
CA THR A 102 12.72 -3.61 -10.33
C THR A 102 13.96 -4.49 -10.14
N VAL A 103 14.58 -4.42 -8.96
CA VAL A 103 15.69 -5.31 -8.58
C VAL A 103 15.32 -6.80 -8.62
N ASP A 104 14.03 -7.11 -8.54
CA ASP A 104 13.49 -8.48 -8.61
C ASP A 104 13.13 -8.90 -10.05
N GLY A 105 13.45 -8.07 -11.07
CA GLY A 105 13.15 -8.35 -12.49
C GLY A 105 11.66 -8.22 -12.84
N LEU A 106 10.86 -7.54 -12.02
CA LEU A 106 9.44 -7.29 -12.27
C LEU A 106 9.23 -5.94 -12.97
N GLU A 107 8.17 -5.84 -13.78
CA GLU A 107 7.74 -4.53 -14.31
C GLU A 107 7.33 -3.62 -13.15
N GLU A 108 7.92 -2.40 -13.08
CA GLU A 108 7.90 -1.55 -11.89
C GLU A 108 6.49 -1.07 -11.51
N VAL A 109 5.65 -0.74 -12.50
CA VAL A 109 4.26 -0.31 -12.22
C VAL A 109 3.45 -1.45 -11.63
N PHE A 110 3.55 -2.64 -12.19
CA PHE A 110 2.86 -3.83 -11.68
C PHE A 110 3.41 -4.26 -10.32
N ALA A 111 4.73 -4.19 -10.13
CA ALA A 111 5.38 -4.52 -8.87
C ALA A 111 4.90 -3.62 -7.73
N ILE A 112 4.96 -2.31 -7.88
CA ILE A 112 4.61 -1.36 -6.81
C ILE A 112 3.09 -1.27 -6.62
N ASN A 113 2.33 -1.21 -7.72
CA ASN A 113 0.88 -0.97 -7.62
C ASN A 113 0.09 -2.21 -7.21
N HIS A 114 0.63 -3.43 -7.42
CA HIS A 114 -0.10 -4.67 -7.16
C HIS A 114 0.69 -5.69 -6.34
N ILE A 115 1.88 -6.12 -6.78
CA ILE A 115 2.63 -7.16 -6.07
C ILE A 115 2.98 -6.73 -4.64
N ALA A 116 3.35 -5.45 -4.44
CA ALA A 116 3.60 -4.91 -3.11
C ALA A 116 2.35 -4.96 -2.22
N TYR A 117 1.17 -4.66 -2.76
CA TYR A 117 -0.10 -4.77 -2.02
C TYR A 117 -0.38 -6.20 -1.59
N PHE A 118 -0.23 -7.13 -2.54
CA PHE A 118 -0.42 -8.55 -2.27
C PHE A 118 0.55 -9.04 -1.20
N LEU A 119 1.86 -8.84 -1.41
CA LEU A 119 2.90 -9.37 -0.53
C LEU A 119 2.80 -8.79 0.88
N LEU A 120 2.69 -7.45 1.00
CA LEU A 120 2.56 -6.79 2.30
C LEU A 120 1.30 -7.25 3.05
N THR A 121 0.18 -7.39 2.34
CA THR A 121 -1.07 -7.90 2.95
C THR A 121 -0.88 -9.31 3.50
N MET A 122 -0.28 -10.21 2.72
CA MET A 122 -0.07 -11.60 3.15
C MET A 122 0.89 -11.70 4.34
N LEU A 123 1.93 -10.88 4.38
CA LEU A 123 2.90 -10.83 5.48
C LEU A 123 2.33 -10.24 6.79
N LEU A 124 1.26 -9.45 6.71
CA LEU A 124 0.62 -8.79 7.84
C LEU A 124 -0.76 -9.38 8.19
N ILE A 125 -1.16 -10.45 7.51
CA ILE A 125 -2.51 -11.00 7.64
C ILE A 125 -2.85 -11.43 9.09
N ASP A 126 -1.89 -11.94 9.82
CA ASP A 126 -2.10 -12.38 11.19
C ASP A 126 -2.31 -11.18 12.13
N ARG A 127 -1.54 -10.09 11.95
CA ARG A 127 -1.76 -8.84 12.71
C ARG A 127 -3.12 -8.20 12.41
N LEU A 128 -3.61 -8.36 11.17
CA LEU A 128 -4.96 -7.94 10.81
C LEU A 128 -6.04 -8.82 11.48
N LYS A 129 -5.81 -10.13 11.57
CA LYS A 129 -6.73 -11.07 12.26
C LYS A 129 -6.78 -10.85 13.77
N GLU A 130 -5.67 -10.44 14.39
CA GLU A 130 -5.62 -10.11 15.83
C GLU A 130 -6.48 -8.89 16.19
N ALA A 131 -6.73 -8.01 15.23
CA ALA A 131 -7.54 -6.82 15.44
C ALA A 131 -9.03 -7.11 15.17
N ASN A 132 -9.88 -6.86 16.18
CA ASN A 132 -11.32 -6.92 15.98
C ASN A 132 -11.77 -5.91 14.90
N ASN A 133 -12.53 -6.38 13.91
CA ASN A 133 -13.05 -5.55 12.82
C ASN A 133 -11.96 -4.83 11.99
N SER A 134 -10.85 -5.50 11.69
CA SER A 134 -9.83 -4.92 10.81
C SER A 134 -10.34 -4.65 9.39
N ARG A 135 -9.62 -3.80 8.66
CA ARG A 135 -9.94 -3.45 7.26
C ARG A 135 -8.68 -3.49 6.41
N ILE A 136 -8.82 -4.01 5.20
CA ILE A 136 -7.82 -3.90 4.14
C ILE A 136 -8.42 -3.03 3.05
N VAL A 137 -7.76 -1.91 2.75
CA VAL A 137 -8.20 -0.95 1.72
C VAL A 137 -7.16 -0.93 0.62
N ASN A 138 -7.53 -1.39 -0.57
CA ASN A 138 -6.68 -1.41 -1.74
C ASN A 138 -7.10 -0.31 -2.72
N VAL A 139 -6.24 0.69 -2.93
CA VAL A 139 -6.54 1.80 -3.83
C VAL A 139 -6.45 1.32 -5.28
N SER A 140 -7.59 1.34 -5.96
CA SER A 140 -7.69 1.10 -7.39
C SER A 140 -7.86 2.42 -8.16
N SER A 141 -8.30 2.37 -9.40
CA SER A 141 -8.51 3.54 -10.27
C SER A 141 -9.56 3.21 -11.33
N GLY A 142 -10.28 4.22 -11.82
CA GLY A 142 -11.13 4.10 -13.03
C GLY A 142 -10.37 3.59 -14.26
N ALA A 143 -9.04 3.65 -14.26
CA ALA A 143 -8.19 3.11 -15.33
C ALA A 143 -8.39 1.61 -15.56
N HIS A 144 -8.86 0.84 -14.57
CA HIS A 144 -9.20 -0.58 -14.74
C HIS A 144 -10.26 -0.82 -15.83
N ALA A 145 -11.15 0.15 -16.09
CA ALA A 145 -12.19 0.03 -17.11
C ALA A 145 -11.66 0.19 -18.55
N PHE A 146 -10.44 0.70 -18.72
CA PHE A 146 -9.81 0.84 -20.06
C PHE A 146 -9.14 -0.44 -20.54
N VAL A 147 -9.08 -1.48 -19.73
CA VAL A 147 -8.53 -2.79 -20.10
C VAL A 147 -9.65 -3.82 -20.22
N LYS A 148 -9.66 -4.60 -21.33
CA LYS A 148 -10.72 -5.59 -21.61
C LYS A 148 -10.56 -6.90 -20.82
N GLY A 149 -9.51 -7.03 -20.05
CA GLY A 149 -9.17 -8.23 -19.28
C GLY A 149 -7.70 -8.22 -18.93
N PHE A 150 -7.25 -9.25 -18.21
CA PHE A 150 -5.85 -9.38 -17.81
C PHE A 150 -5.10 -10.27 -18.82
N ASN A 151 -4.00 -9.76 -19.39
CA ASN A 151 -3.14 -10.54 -20.27
C ASN A 151 -2.13 -11.34 -19.45
N PHE A 152 -2.43 -12.60 -19.14
CA PHE A 152 -1.56 -13.48 -18.38
C PHE A 152 -0.28 -13.88 -19.12
N GLU A 153 -0.27 -13.84 -20.46
CA GLU A 153 0.90 -14.21 -21.27
C GLU A 153 1.96 -13.10 -21.32
N ASP A 154 1.55 -11.83 -21.11
CA ASP A 154 2.45 -10.68 -21.09
C ASP A 154 2.10 -9.66 -19.99
N TYR A 155 1.82 -10.16 -18.77
CA TYR A 155 1.52 -9.28 -17.62
C TYR A 155 2.70 -8.38 -17.21
N GLN A 156 3.92 -8.72 -17.65
CA GLN A 156 5.15 -7.94 -17.46
C GLN A 156 5.37 -6.90 -18.56
N ALA A 157 4.49 -6.83 -19.57
CA ALA A 157 4.58 -5.92 -20.71
C ALA A 157 5.97 -5.94 -21.38
N LYS A 158 6.53 -7.15 -21.58
CA LYS A 158 7.85 -7.35 -22.22
C LYS A 158 7.79 -7.15 -23.72
N ASN A 159 6.65 -7.54 -24.35
CA ASN A 159 6.48 -7.46 -25.80
C ASN A 159 6.03 -6.07 -26.24
N ALA A 160 5.15 -5.41 -25.48
CA ALA A 160 4.64 -4.08 -25.81
C ALA A 160 4.27 -3.30 -24.55
N TYR A 161 4.99 -2.23 -24.27
CA TYR A 161 4.71 -1.36 -23.14
C TYR A 161 3.79 -0.20 -23.55
N LYS A 162 2.60 -0.17 -22.97
CA LYS A 162 1.64 0.93 -23.12
C LYS A 162 1.30 1.46 -21.71
N PRO A 163 1.78 2.65 -21.31
CA PRO A 163 1.71 3.16 -19.93
C PRO A 163 0.34 3.04 -19.27
N PHE A 164 -0.70 3.54 -19.92
CA PHE A 164 -2.07 3.50 -19.37
C PHE A 164 -2.65 2.08 -19.31
N GLN A 165 -2.26 1.20 -20.22
CA GLN A 165 -2.71 -0.19 -20.22
C GLN A 165 -2.07 -0.97 -19.06
N VAL A 166 -0.76 -0.81 -18.86
CA VAL A 166 -0.02 -1.42 -17.73
C VAL A 166 -0.57 -0.92 -16.39
N TYR A 167 -0.76 0.39 -16.28
CA TYR A 167 -1.41 0.98 -15.11
C TYR A 167 -2.82 0.42 -14.90
N GLY A 168 -3.64 0.36 -15.95
CA GLY A 168 -4.98 -0.22 -15.91
C GLY A 168 -4.98 -1.68 -15.44
N TYR A 169 -4.05 -2.49 -15.94
CA TYR A 169 -3.88 -3.87 -15.49
C TYR A 169 -3.52 -3.95 -14.00
N SER A 170 -2.59 -3.12 -13.52
CA SER A 170 -2.24 -3.11 -12.11
C SER A 170 -3.44 -2.77 -11.20
N LYS A 171 -4.32 -1.87 -11.66
CA LYS A 171 -5.52 -1.47 -10.93
C LYS A 171 -6.66 -2.48 -11.03
N LEU A 172 -6.79 -3.19 -12.16
CA LEU A 172 -7.68 -4.33 -12.28
C LEU A 172 -7.25 -5.48 -11.36
N ALA A 173 -5.94 -5.76 -11.30
CA ALA A 173 -5.40 -6.78 -10.41
C ALA A 173 -5.73 -6.50 -8.93
N ASN A 174 -5.71 -5.23 -8.49
CA ASN A 174 -6.12 -4.85 -7.14
C ASN A 174 -7.60 -5.15 -6.86
N ILE A 175 -8.49 -4.95 -7.82
CA ILE A 175 -9.91 -5.29 -7.69
C ILE A 175 -10.09 -6.81 -7.56
N LEU A 176 -9.43 -7.58 -8.44
CA LEU A 176 -9.51 -9.04 -8.43
C LEU A 176 -8.94 -9.62 -7.12
N PHE A 177 -7.80 -9.10 -6.67
CA PHE A 177 -7.19 -9.47 -5.39
C PHE A 177 -8.13 -9.17 -4.22
N THR A 178 -8.71 -7.97 -4.18
CA THR A 178 -9.64 -7.56 -3.11
C THR A 178 -10.85 -8.48 -3.06
N LYS A 179 -11.44 -8.79 -4.22
CA LYS A 179 -12.57 -9.71 -4.31
C LYS A 179 -12.19 -11.10 -3.79
N LYS A 180 -11.08 -11.66 -4.30
CA LYS A 180 -10.64 -13.00 -3.88
C LYS A 180 -10.29 -13.05 -2.38
N LEU A 181 -9.61 -12.04 -1.87
CA LEU A 181 -9.26 -11.94 -0.45
C LEU A 181 -10.51 -11.85 0.44
N SER A 182 -11.51 -11.07 0.02
CA SER A 182 -12.80 -10.98 0.72
C SER A 182 -13.52 -12.34 0.81
N ASP A 183 -13.41 -13.19 -0.22
CA ASP A 183 -14.01 -14.52 -0.21
C ASP A 183 -13.26 -15.50 0.71
N ILE A 184 -11.96 -15.31 0.90
CA ILE A 184 -11.12 -16.15 1.77
C ILE A 184 -11.25 -15.76 3.25
N LEU A 185 -11.49 -14.47 3.53
CA LEU A 185 -11.53 -13.93 4.91
C LEU A 185 -12.94 -13.88 5.52
N LYS A 186 -13.94 -14.41 4.84
CA LYS A 186 -15.29 -14.61 5.39
C LYS A 186 -15.28 -15.80 6.33
#